data_7a1b7327460b92f78288bc41f96dbece
#
_entry.id   7a1b7327460b92f78288bc41f96dbece
#
_cell.length_a   1.000
_cell.length_b   1.000
_cell.length_c   1.000
_cell.angle_alpha   90.00
_cell.angle_beta   90.00
_cell.angle_gamma   90.00
#
_symmetry.space_group_name_H-M   'P 1'
#
loop_
_entity.id
_entity.type
_entity.pdbx_description
1 polymer ?
#
loop_
_entity_poly.entity_id
_entity_poly.type
_entity_poly.pdbx_seq_one_letter_code
_entity_poly.pdbx_strand_id
1 'polypeptide(L)'
;MANFVVLHLEKAKGADTKMSAHIERTFVAGNVDGSRIHLDRELIAFPESMKSRSAAIEYRIKNANLKRKMGKNQVHAIRVMLSASPEAMERIEQEGRLEDWCEQSVQWMHETFGKENLVSAVLHLDEKTPHIHI
;
A
#
# COMPACT_ATOMS: atom_id res chain seq x y z
N MET A 1 -21.29 4.26 -18.45
CA MET A 1 -20.29 4.89 -17.58
C MET A 1 -18.90 4.36 -17.87
N ALA A 2 -17.93 5.23 -17.86
CA ALA A 2 -16.56 4.81 -18.17
C ALA A 2 -15.93 4.06 -16.98
N ASN A 3 -15.33 2.91 -17.27
CA ASN A 3 -14.48 2.21 -16.31
C ASN A 3 -13.06 2.71 -16.49
N PHE A 4 -12.39 3.00 -15.40
CA PHE A 4 -11.00 3.45 -15.45
C PHE A 4 -10.19 2.81 -14.32
N VAL A 5 -8.89 2.69 -14.58
CA VAL A 5 -7.91 2.20 -13.61
C VAL A 5 -7.29 3.40 -12.91
N VAL A 6 -7.03 3.27 -11.62
CA VAL A 6 -6.36 4.31 -10.84
C VAL A 6 -4.99 3.79 -10.43
N LEU A 7 -3.97 4.54 -10.82
CA LEU A 7 -2.59 4.36 -10.34
C LEU A 7 -2.12 5.71 -9.86
N HIS A 8 -1.92 5.85 -8.56
CA HIS A 8 -1.45 7.08 -7.95
C HIS A 8 -0.10 6.84 -7.28
N LEU A 9 0.86 7.70 -7.58
CA LEU A 9 2.21 7.64 -7.02
C LEU A 9 2.47 8.90 -6.21
N GLU A 10 3.01 8.73 -5.01
CA GLU A 10 3.39 9.83 -4.14
C GLU A 10 4.76 9.60 -3.53
N LYS A 11 5.55 10.66 -3.44
CA LYS A 11 6.87 10.60 -2.82
C LYS A 11 6.74 10.76 -1.30
N ALA A 12 7.36 9.86 -0.55
CA ALA A 12 7.45 9.97 0.89
C ALA A 12 8.86 10.42 1.28
N LYS A 13 8.93 11.56 1.95
CA LYS A 13 10.20 12.10 2.49
C LYS A 13 10.25 11.83 3.98
N GLY A 14 11.42 11.45 4.48
CA GLY A 14 11.59 11.15 5.89
C GLY A 14 10.82 9.90 6.33
N ALA A 15 10.44 9.86 7.60
CA ALA A 15 9.89 8.64 8.23
C ALA A 15 8.47 8.27 7.81
N ASP A 16 7.71 9.19 7.22
CA ASP A 16 6.34 8.93 6.73
C ASP A 16 5.40 8.29 7.78
N THR A 17 5.55 8.67 9.04
CA THR A 17 4.84 8.02 10.15
C THR A 17 3.33 8.25 10.12
N LYS A 18 2.89 9.44 9.72
CA LYS A 18 1.46 9.78 9.68
C LYS A 18 0.71 8.93 8.65
N MET A 19 1.26 8.77 7.45
CA MET A 19 0.65 7.95 6.42
C MET A 19 0.73 6.47 6.78
N SER A 20 1.82 6.03 7.40
CA SER A 20 1.95 4.66 7.89
C SER A 20 0.87 4.35 8.93
N ALA A 21 0.62 5.25 9.88
CA ALA A 21 -0.44 5.10 10.86
C ALA A 21 -1.82 5.00 10.21
N HIS A 22 -2.09 5.80 9.18
CA HIS A 22 -3.34 5.74 8.42
C HIS A 22 -3.50 4.39 7.71
N ILE A 23 -2.46 3.93 7.01
CA ILE A 23 -2.49 2.66 6.27
C ILE A 23 -2.62 1.47 7.22
N GLU A 24 -1.93 1.52 8.36
CA GLU A 24 -1.94 0.45 9.37
C GLU A 24 -3.18 0.49 10.26
N ARG A 25 -4.03 1.51 10.12
CA ARG A 25 -5.23 1.70 10.94
C ARG A 25 -4.93 1.84 12.43
N THR A 26 -3.83 2.50 12.78
CA THR A 26 -3.53 2.84 14.18
C THR A 26 -4.42 3.97 14.70
N PHE A 27 -5.13 4.64 13.80
CA PHE A 27 -6.24 5.54 14.12
C PHE A 27 -7.32 5.41 13.05
N VAL A 28 -8.54 5.83 13.37
CA VAL A 28 -9.67 5.77 12.43
C VAL A 28 -9.91 7.17 11.86
N ALA A 29 -9.63 7.33 10.56
CA ALA A 29 -9.89 8.59 9.84
C ALA A 29 -11.39 8.71 9.53
N GLY A 30 -11.85 9.95 9.25
CA GLY A 30 -13.27 10.22 9.02
C GLY A 30 -13.88 9.53 7.81
N ASN A 31 -13.06 9.17 6.80
CA ASN A 31 -13.50 8.47 5.60
C ASN A 31 -13.47 6.94 5.75
N VAL A 32 -13.04 6.43 6.90
CA VAL A 32 -12.91 5.00 7.16
C VAL A 32 -14.11 4.50 7.94
N ASP A 33 -14.70 3.40 7.48
CA ASP A 33 -15.73 2.69 8.23
C ASP A 33 -15.08 1.75 9.24
N GLY A 34 -15.04 2.16 10.50
CA GLY A 34 -14.39 1.41 11.57
C GLY A 34 -14.96 -0.01 11.76
N SER A 35 -16.23 -0.22 11.40
CA SER A 35 -16.86 -1.55 11.49
C SER A 35 -16.33 -2.53 10.43
N ARG A 36 -15.62 -2.04 9.41
CA ARG A 36 -15.12 -2.85 8.30
C ARG A 36 -13.59 -3.01 8.31
N ILE A 37 -12.89 -2.44 9.28
CA ILE A 37 -11.41 -2.53 9.36
C ILE A 37 -10.94 -3.99 9.35
N HIS A 38 -11.69 -4.88 9.98
CA HIS A 38 -11.36 -6.31 10.02
C HIS A 38 -11.37 -6.99 8.64
N LEU A 39 -11.93 -6.35 7.63
CA LEU A 39 -11.94 -6.86 6.25
C LEU A 39 -10.66 -6.51 5.49
N ASP A 40 -9.89 -5.57 5.99
CA ASP A 40 -8.62 -5.19 5.38
C ASP A 40 -7.63 -6.35 5.44
N ARG A 41 -6.79 -6.49 4.41
CA ARG A 41 -5.85 -7.60 4.31
C ARG A 41 -4.45 -7.14 3.97
N GLU A 42 -3.47 -7.73 4.63
CA GLU A 42 -2.08 -7.59 4.22
C GLU A 42 -1.80 -8.52 3.05
N LEU A 43 -1.38 -7.95 1.93
CA LEU A 43 -1.00 -8.70 0.73
C LEU A 43 0.51 -8.96 0.72
N ILE A 44 1.29 -8.02 1.23
CA ILE A 44 2.71 -8.16 1.53
C ILE A 44 2.90 -7.66 2.94
N ALA A 45 3.28 -8.57 3.84
CA ALA A 45 3.55 -8.25 5.23
C ALA A 45 5.04 -7.94 5.40
N PHE A 46 5.37 -6.93 6.20
CA PHE A 46 6.75 -6.74 6.63
C PHE A 46 7.09 -7.73 7.76
N PRO A 47 8.40 -8.04 7.99
CA PRO A 47 8.78 -9.03 9.01
C PRO A 47 8.23 -8.70 10.40
N GLU A 48 7.86 -9.72 11.16
CA GLU A 48 7.32 -9.55 12.53
C GLU A 48 8.25 -8.78 13.46
N SER A 49 9.55 -8.83 13.21
CA SER A 49 10.54 -8.04 13.95
C SER A 49 10.42 -6.54 13.73
N MET A 50 9.72 -6.12 12.68
CA MET A 50 9.48 -4.72 12.39
C MET A 50 8.16 -4.28 13.03
N LYS A 51 8.19 -3.17 13.74
CA LYS A 51 7.03 -2.69 14.49
C LYS A 51 6.04 -1.89 13.64
N SER A 52 6.47 -1.43 12.48
CA SER A 52 5.64 -0.59 11.62
C SER A 52 6.16 -0.59 10.19
N ARG A 53 5.30 -0.13 9.28
CA ARG A 53 5.66 0.12 7.90
C ARG A 53 6.84 1.09 7.78
N SER A 54 6.86 2.15 8.56
CA SER A 54 7.96 3.11 8.58
C SER A 54 9.28 2.45 9.00
N ALA A 55 9.26 1.61 10.01
CA ALA A 55 10.44 0.85 10.45
C ALA A 55 10.94 -0.09 9.36
N ALA A 56 10.03 -0.75 8.65
CA ALA A 56 10.37 -1.64 7.56
C ALA A 56 11.00 -0.90 6.37
N ILE A 57 10.51 0.30 6.05
CA ILE A 57 11.09 1.16 5.02
C ILE A 57 12.53 1.53 5.38
N GLU A 58 12.76 2.00 6.60
CA GLU A 58 14.10 2.38 7.07
C GLU A 58 15.05 1.17 7.08
N TYR A 59 14.56 0.01 7.48
CA TYR A 59 15.33 -1.23 7.45
C TYR A 59 15.77 -1.58 6.02
N ARG A 60 14.87 -1.47 5.04
CA ARG A 60 15.20 -1.73 3.63
C ARG A 60 16.27 -0.76 3.12
N ILE A 61 16.14 0.52 3.44
CA ILE A 61 17.12 1.53 3.07
C ILE A 61 18.50 1.21 3.67
N LYS A 62 18.53 0.88 4.96
CA LYS A 62 19.75 0.54 5.68
C LYS A 62 20.49 -0.64 5.03
N ASN A 63 19.75 -1.61 4.50
CA ASN A 63 20.31 -2.82 3.91
C ASN A 63 20.44 -2.75 2.39
N ALA A 64 20.26 -1.59 1.77
CA ALA A 64 20.34 -1.40 0.33
C ALA A 64 21.77 -1.15 -0.17
N ASN A 65 22.76 -1.08 0.71
CA ASN A 65 24.17 -0.80 0.37
C ASN A 65 24.35 0.50 -0.41
N LEU A 66 23.67 1.55 0.02
CA LEU A 66 23.77 2.86 -0.61
C LEU A 66 25.17 3.45 -0.45
N LYS A 67 25.69 4.07 -1.50
CA LYS A 67 27.00 4.73 -1.48
C LYS A 67 27.04 5.97 -0.59
N ARG A 68 25.90 6.61 -0.38
CA ARG A 68 25.75 7.80 0.46
C ARG A 68 24.56 7.62 1.41
N LYS A 69 24.68 8.17 2.62
CA LYS A 69 23.59 8.19 3.58
C LYS A 69 22.44 9.05 3.05
N MET A 70 21.21 8.57 3.23
CA MET A 70 20.01 9.34 2.88
C MET A 70 19.85 10.54 3.79
N GLY A 71 19.60 11.71 3.21
CA GLY A 71 19.29 12.93 3.93
C GLY A 71 17.81 13.02 4.29
N LYS A 72 17.47 13.93 5.21
CA LYS A 72 16.09 14.10 5.69
C LYS A 72 15.10 14.50 4.59
N ASN A 73 15.57 15.24 3.59
CA ASN A 73 14.73 15.76 2.51
C ASN A 73 14.73 14.89 1.26
N GLN A 74 15.44 13.78 1.30
CA GLN A 74 15.43 12.82 0.19
C GLN A 74 14.19 11.93 0.24
N VAL A 75 13.78 11.43 -0.91
CA VAL A 75 12.66 10.50 -1.03
C VAL A 75 13.10 9.16 -0.43
N HIS A 76 12.46 8.72 0.63
CA HIS A 76 12.74 7.45 1.30
C HIS A 76 11.91 6.32 0.73
N ALA A 77 10.72 6.63 0.23
CA ALA A 77 9.83 5.63 -0.34
C ALA A 77 8.91 6.27 -1.39
N ILE A 78 8.39 5.42 -2.24
CA ILE A 78 7.28 5.79 -3.13
C ILE A 78 6.04 5.08 -2.58
N ARG A 79 4.99 5.84 -2.33
CA ARG A 79 3.69 5.29 -1.98
C ARG A 79 2.90 5.10 -3.25
N VAL A 80 2.33 3.92 -3.43
CA VAL A 80 1.52 3.58 -4.59
C VAL A 80 0.12 3.22 -4.13
N MET A 81 -0.88 3.76 -4.78
CA MET A 81 -2.27 3.36 -4.58
C MET A 81 -2.80 2.80 -5.90
N LEU A 82 -3.31 1.59 -5.85
CA LEU A 82 -3.95 0.93 -6.98
C LEU A 82 -5.43 0.76 -6.70
N SER A 83 -6.26 1.13 -7.67
CA SER A 83 -7.70 0.96 -7.60
C SER A 83 -8.29 1.01 -9.00
N ALA A 84 -9.60 1.16 -9.08
CA ALA A 84 -10.33 1.41 -10.31
C ALA A 84 -11.55 2.26 -9.97
N SER A 85 -12.34 2.62 -10.99
CA SER A 85 -13.59 3.33 -10.74
C SER A 85 -14.47 2.56 -9.77
N PRO A 86 -15.31 3.24 -8.97
CA PRO A 86 -16.22 2.55 -8.04
C PRO A 86 -17.04 1.45 -8.70
N GLU A 87 -17.54 1.70 -9.91
CA GLU A 87 -18.33 0.74 -10.67
C GLU A 87 -17.52 -0.49 -11.09
N ALA A 88 -16.27 -0.28 -11.49
CA ALA A 88 -15.38 -1.37 -11.87
C ALA A 88 -15.02 -2.23 -10.67
N MET A 89 -14.69 -1.62 -9.53
CA MET A 89 -14.37 -2.34 -8.30
C MET A 89 -15.57 -3.12 -7.77
N GLU A 90 -16.76 -2.53 -7.83
CA GLU A 90 -18.00 -3.21 -7.44
C GLU A 90 -18.22 -4.46 -8.30
N ARG A 91 -18.02 -4.35 -9.62
CA ARG A 91 -18.16 -5.48 -10.52
C ARG A 91 -17.14 -6.59 -10.21
N ILE A 92 -15.89 -6.21 -9.95
CA ILE A 92 -14.83 -7.17 -9.56
C ILE A 92 -15.23 -7.94 -8.30
N GLU A 93 -15.77 -7.24 -7.31
CA GLU A 93 -16.25 -7.89 -6.08
C GLU A 93 -17.44 -8.81 -6.34
N GLN A 94 -18.44 -8.35 -7.10
CA GLN A 94 -19.63 -9.13 -7.41
C GLN A 94 -19.30 -10.38 -8.21
N GLU A 95 -18.32 -10.33 -9.08
CA GLU A 95 -17.87 -11.47 -9.90
C GLU A 95 -16.90 -12.38 -9.16
N GLY A 96 -16.57 -12.09 -7.90
CA GLY A 96 -15.66 -12.91 -7.11
C GLY A 96 -14.20 -12.85 -7.57
N ARG A 97 -13.79 -11.77 -8.23
CA ARG A 97 -12.45 -11.61 -8.80
C ARG A 97 -11.51 -10.72 -7.98
N LEU A 98 -11.90 -10.33 -6.78
CA LEU A 98 -11.10 -9.42 -5.97
C LEU A 98 -9.72 -10.01 -5.62
N GLU A 99 -9.67 -11.29 -5.26
CA GLU A 99 -8.39 -11.95 -4.96
C GLU A 99 -7.47 -12.01 -6.16
N ASP A 100 -7.99 -12.38 -7.33
CA ASP A 100 -7.22 -12.38 -8.57
C ASP A 100 -6.68 -10.99 -8.89
N TRP A 101 -7.50 -9.97 -8.75
CA TRP A 101 -7.09 -8.59 -8.97
C TRP A 101 -5.94 -8.19 -8.04
N CYS A 102 -6.02 -8.56 -6.77
CA CYS A 102 -4.97 -8.31 -5.80
C CYS A 102 -3.68 -9.04 -6.16
N GLU A 103 -3.76 -10.33 -6.48
CA GLU A 103 -2.59 -11.13 -6.85
C GLU A 103 -1.89 -10.59 -8.08
N GLN A 104 -2.65 -10.26 -9.13
CA GLN A 104 -2.09 -9.72 -10.35
C GLN A 104 -1.51 -8.33 -10.15
N SER A 105 -2.13 -7.51 -9.31
CA SER A 105 -1.62 -6.19 -8.96
C SER A 105 -0.28 -6.28 -8.24
N VAL A 106 -0.18 -7.15 -7.24
CA VAL A 106 1.07 -7.39 -6.51
C VAL A 106 2.13 -7.96 -7.44
N GLN A 107 1.78 -8.91 -8.30
CA GLN A 107 2.71 -9.48 -9.26
C GLN A 107 3.26 -8.43 -10.22
N TRP A 108 2.40 -7.55 -10.73
CA TRP A 108 2.83 -6.45 -11.58
C TRP A 108 3.80 -5.52 -10.85
N MET A 109 3.55 -5.23 -9.59
CA MET A 109 4.45 -4.41 -8.77
C MET A 109 5.81 -5.10 -8.58
N HIS A 110 5.82 -6.41 -8.32
CA HIS A 110 7.06 -7.18 -8.21
C HIS A 110 7.89 -7.11 -9.49
N GLU A 111 7.24 -7.27 -10.63
CA GLU A 111 7.90 -7.23 -11.93
C GLU A 111 8.41 -5.83 -12.29
N THR A 112 7.69 -4.80 -11.87
CA THR A 112 8.01 -3.42 -12.22
C THR A 112 9.12 -2.84 -11.35
N PHE A 113 9.09 -3.10 -10.04
CA PHE A 113 9.97 -2.44 -9.06
C PHE A 113 10.97 -3.37 -8.38
N GLY A 114 10.83 -4.67 -8.56
CA GLY A 114 11.64 -5.67 -7.87
C GLY A 114 11.00 -6.10 -6.55
N LYS A 115 10.97 -7.41 -6.31
CA LYS A 115 10.32 -7.98 -5.13
C LYS A 115 10.90 -7.45 -3.82
N GLU A 116 12.21 -7.30 -3.75
CA GLU A 116 12.93 -6.81 -2.56
C GLU A 116 12.65 -5.35 -2.24
N ASN A 117 12.13 -4.59 -3.21
CA ASN A 117 11.83 -3.17 -3.06
C ASN A 117 10.39 -2.92 -2.60
N LEU A 118 9.57 -3.95 -2.51
CA LEU A 118 8.20 -3.84 -2.02
C LEU A 118 8.16 -4.19 -0.54
N VAL A 119 7.95 -3.18 0.27
CA VAL A 119 8.00 -3.31 1.74
C VAL A 119 6.67 -3.77 2.31
N SER A 120 5.58 -3.28 1.76
CA SER A 120 4.23 -3.53 2.30
C SER A 120 3.19 -3.35 1.21
N ALA A 121 2.14 -4.15 1.26
CA ALA A 121 0.95 -3.97 0.45
C ALA A 121 -0.27 -4.34 1.28
N VAL A 122 -1.24 -3.43 1.37
CA VAL A 122 -2.45 -3.61 2.18
C VAL A 122 -3.68 -3.32 1.32
N LEU A 123 -4.63 -4.25 1.31
CA LEU A 123 -5.93 -4.05 0.70
C LEU A 123 -6.87 -3.42 1.73
N HIS A 124 -7.39 -2.25 1.44
CA HIS A 124 -8.39 -1.58 2.27
C HIS A 124 -9.79 -1.82 1.71
N LEU A 125 -10.66 -2.39 2.54
CA LEU A 125 -12.07 -2.63 2.24
C LEU A 125 -12.99 -1.82 3.17
N ASP A 126 -12.42 -0.98 4.00
CA ASP A 126 -13.11 -0.17 5.01
C ASP A 126 -13.34 1.29 4.58
N GLU A 127 -13.10 1.58 3.33
CA GLU A 127 -13.40 2.85 2.70
C GLU A 127 -14.37 2.64 1.54
N LYS A 128 -14.84 3.73 0.93
CA LYS A 128 -15.88 3.68 -0.10
C LYS A 128 -15.56 2.77 -1.29
N THR A 129 -14.32 2.80 -1.74
CA THR A 129 -13.86 2.00 -2.89
C THR A 129 -12.66 1.17 -2.49
N PRO A 130 -12.66 -0.14 -2.74
CA PRO A 130 -11.48 -0.98 -2.48
C PRO A 130 -10.24 -0.47 -3.20
N HIS A 131 -9.11 -0.49 -2.50
CA HIS A 131 -7.84 -0.06 -3.06
C HIS A 131 -6.68 -0.70 -2.32
N ILE A 132 -5.52 -0.75 -2.98
CA ILE A 132 -4.30 -1.30 -2.41
C ILE A 132 -3.31 -0.17 -2.17
N HIS A 133 -2.78 -0.08 -0.96
CA HIS A 133 -1.65 0.78 -0.61
C HIS A 133 -0.37 -0.05 -0.62
N ILE A 134 0.61 0.40 -1.39
CA ILE A 134 1.90 -0.28 -1.53
C ILE A 134 3.04 0.68 -1.21
#